data_2aba1ab5fbc4ee7b28564c52909f519d
#
_entry.id   2aba1ab5fbc4ee7b28564c52909f519d
#
_cell.length_a   1.000
_cell.length_b   1.000
_cell.length_c   1.000
_cell.angle_alpha   90.00
_cell.angle_beta   90.00
_cell.angle_gamma   90.00
#
_symmetry.space_group_name_H-M   'P 1'
#
loop_
_entity.id
_entity.type
_entity.pdbx_description
1 polymer ?
#
loop_
_entity_poly.entity_id
_entity_poly.type
_entity_poly.pdbx_seq_one_letter_code
_entity_poly.pdbx_strand_id
1 'polypeptide(L)'
;MAITFAWIAVVVILVTSVGLLLVRDWRFTIILLAVQYLAMLVLILQHWPLGMATVKVVAGWMSAAILGMTRSGLPAQQFDEESIWPRGRLFRLFAAGIVGLIVSAATPGVSTIMADAGFAVTSGSLLLIGMGLLHLGITVSLLRVTVGLMTVLAGFEILYSAVEGSVLVAALLAIINLGLALAGSYLLIASNSSEDVEPEVKSL
;
A
#
# COMPACT_ATOMS: atom_id res chain seq x y z
N MET A 1 11.79 24.54 -5.57
CA MET A 1 10.71 24.16 -4.62
C MET A 1 10.07 22.84 -4.99
N ALA A 2 9.58 22.58 -6.23
CA ALA A 2 8.92 21.31 -6.59
C ALA A 2 9.80 20.05 -6.31
N ILE A 3 11.08 20.08 -6.64
CA ILE A 3 12.02 18.97 -6.41
C ILE A 3 12.16 18.66 -4.91
N THR A 4 12.19 19.68 -4.05
CA THR A 4 12.32 19.48 -2.60
C THR A 4 11.08 18.78 -2.02
N PHE A 5 9.88 19.18 -2.46
CA PHE A 5 8.64 18.52 -2.05
C PHE A 5 8.55 17.06 -2.53
N ALA A 6 9.07 16.77 -3.73
CA ALA A 6 9.13 15.41 -4.23
C ALA A 6 10.00 14.50 -3.37
N TRP A 7 11.18 14.97 -2.95
CA TRP A 7 12.06 14.21 -2.08
C TRP A 7 11.48 14.02 -0.66
N ILE A 8 10.78 15.04 -0.14
CA ILE A 8 10.03 14.90 1.12
C ILE A 8 8.98 13.80 0.98
N ALA A 9 8.24 13.76 -0.13
CA ALA A 9 7.26 12.71 -0.39
C ALA A 9 7.90 11.33 -0.46
N VAL A 10 9.06 11.17 -1.11
CA VAL A 10 9.80 9.90 -1.15
C VAL A 10 10.21 9.45 0.26
N VAL A 11 10.69 10.36 1.10
CA VAL A 11 11.02 10.05 2.50
C VAL A 11 9.77 9.64 3.28
N VAL A 12 8.64 10.33 3.12
CA VAL A 12 7.37 9.95 3.75
C VAL A 12 6.91 8.57 3.28
N ILE A 13 7.04 8.26 1.98
CA ILE A 13 6.75 6.94 1.42
C ILE A 13 7.64 5.87 2.07
N LEU A 14 8.93 6.13 2.22
CA LEU A 14 9.85 5.20 2.88
C LEU A 14 9.41 4.94 4.34
N VAL A 15 9.18 6.00 5.10
CA VAL A 15 8.79 5.92 6.52
C VAL A 15 7.46 5.18 6.68
N THR A 16 6.46 5.51 5.86
CA THR A 16 5.14 4.86 5.94
C THR A 16 5.21 3.40 5.51
N SER A 17 5.98 3.07 4.48
CA SER A 17 6.15 1.68 4.01
C SER A 17 6.88 0.81 5.05
N VAL A 18 7.95 1.34 5.68
CA VAL A 18 8.62 0.66 6.79
C VAL A 18 7.69 0.56 7.99
N GLY A 19 6.91 1.61 8.27
CA GLY A 19 5.89 1.60 9.32
C GLY A 19 4.87 0.47 9.12
N LEU A 20 4.34 0.29 7.90
CA LEU A 20 3.40 -0.77 7.54
C LEU A 20 3.98 -2.18 7.80
N LEU A 21 5.30 -2.36 7.59
CA LEU A 21 5.98 -3.63 7.87
C LEU A 21 6.15 -3.91 9.37
N LEU A 22 6.35 -2.87 10.19
CA LEU A 22 6.69 -2.99 11.61
C LEU A 22 5.48 -2.95 12.54
N VAL A 23 4.45 -2.17 12.17
CA VAL A 23 3.25 -1.96 12.98
C VAL A 23 2.40 -3.24 13.00
N ARG A 24 1.92 -3.61 14.19
CA ARG A 24 1.02 -4.75 14.40
C ARG A 24 -0.45 -4.33 14.50
N ASP A 25 -0.70 -3.16 15.03
CA ASP A 25 -2.05 -2.61 15.20
C ASP A 25 -2.66 -2.21 13.84
N TRP A 26 -3.83 -2.75 13.54
CA TRP A 26 -4.56 -2.48 12.30
C TRP A 26 -4.93 -0.99 12.14
N ARG A 27 -5.16 -0.26 13.25
CA ARG A 27 -5.51 1.17 13.22
C ARG A 27 -4.37 1.99 12.66
N PHE A 28 -3.16 1.74 13.14
CA PHE A 28 -1.96 2.41 12.60
C PHE A 28 -1.68 2.00 11.16
N THR A 29 -1.99 0.75 10.77
CA THR A 29 -1.87 0.29 9.38
C THR A 29 -2.74 1.13 8.45
N ILE A 30 -4.01 1.39 8.82
CA ILE A 30 -4.93 2.22 8.02
C ILE A 30 -4.45 3.69 7.97
N ILE A 31 -3.99 4.24 9.09
CA ILE A 31 -3.46 5.61 9.15
C ILE A 31 -2.23 5.76 8.26
N LEU A 32 -1.28 4.82 8.34
CA LEU A 32 -0.06 4.84 7.52
C LEU A 32 -0.39 4.73 6.03
N LEU A 33 -1.36 3.88 5.66
CA LEU A 33 -1.85 3.78 4.29
C LEU A 33 -2.44 5.12 3.82
N ALA A 34 -3.27 5.78 4.63
CA ALA A 34 -3.85 7.07 4.29
C ALA A 34 -2.78 8.17 4.10
N VAL A 35 -1.75 8.20 4.95
CA VAL A 35 -0.60 9.12 4.82
C VAL A 35 0.22 8.81 3.58
N GLN A 36 0.37 7.53 3.23
CA GLN A 36 1.05 7.10 2.01
C GLN A 36 0.36 7.62 0.74
N TYR A 37 -0.99 7.64 0.69
CA TYR A 37 -1.72 8.23 -0.42
C TYR A 37 -1.54 9.76 -0.52
N LEU A 38 -1.34 10.47 0.61
CA LEU A 38 -0.97 11.89 0.57
C LEU A 38 0.43 12.12 -0.01
N ALA A 39 1.40 11.28 0.35
CA ALA A 39 2.72 11.38 -0.24
C ALA A 39 2.73 11.04 -1.73
N MET A 40 1.92 10.04 -2.13
CA MET A 40 1.67 9.69 -3.53
C MET A 40 1.11 10.87 -4.33
N LEU A 41 0.16 11.64 -3.74
CA LEU A 41 -0.40 12.83 -4.37
C LEU A 41 0.69 13.81 -4.83
N VAL A 42 1.67 14.08 -3.97
CA VAL A 42 2.77 15.03 -4.25
C VAL A 42 3.60 14.58 -5.46
N LEU A 43 3.80 13.27 -5.63
CA LEU A 43 4.54 12.73 -6.77
C LEU A 43 3.71 12.76 -8.06
N ILE A 44 2.43 12.41 -8.01
CA ILE A 44 1.52 12.41 -9.16
C ILE A 44 1.28 13.84 -9.66
N LEU A 45 1.20 14.83 -8.77
CA LEU A 45 1.03 16.25 -9.13
C LEU A 45 2.15 16.83 -10.00
N GLN A 46 3.27 16.14 -10.13
CA GLN A 46 4.33 16.56 -11.05
C GLN A 46 3.97 16.33 -12.52
N HIS A 47 3.02 15.39 -12.79
CA HIS A 47 2.65 14.99 -14.14
C HIS A 47 1.16 15.22 -14.43
N TRP A 48 0.31 15.12 -13.40
CA TRP A 48 -1.13 15.25 -13.56
C TRP A 48 -1.68 16.55 -12.95
N PRO A 49 -2.75 17.12 -13.54
CA PRO A 49 -3.46 18.24 -12.93
C PRO A 49 -4.08 17.84 -11.59
N LEU A 50 -4.23 18.81 -10.68
CA LEU A 50 -4.71 18.62 -9.32
C LEU A 50 -6.02 17.82 -9.27
N GLY A 51 -6.97 18.07 -10.18
CA GLY A 51 -8.26 17.37 -10.22
C GLY A 51 -8.12 15.86 -10.42
N MET A 52 -7.23 15.41 -11.30
CA MET A 52 -6.99 13.97 -11.53
C MET A 52 -6.23 13.34 -10.38
N ALA A 53 -5.22 14.04 -9.85
CA ALA A 53 -4.41 13.54 -8.75
C ALA A 53 -5.22 13.37 -7.45
N THR A 54 -6.16 14.29 -7.15
CA THR A 54 -7.01 14.21 -5.97
C THR A 54 -8.00 13.05 -6.02
N VAL A 55 -8.49 12.63 -7.19
CA VAL A 55 -9.34 11.44 -7.34
C VAL A 55 -8.63 10.19 -6.79
N LYS A 56 -7.32 10.08 -6.98
CA LYS A 56 -6.53 8.95 -6.47
C LYS A 56 -6.47 8.93 -4.94
N VAL A 57 -6.27 10.08 -4.34
CA VAL A 57 -6.27 10.19 -2.86
C VAL A 57 -7.64 9.86 -2.29
N VAL A 58 -8.71 10.39 -2.89
CA VAL A 58 -10.08 10.10 -2.44
C VAL A 58 -10.37 8.60 -2.55
N ALA A 59 -10.05 7.96 -3.70
CA ALA A 59 -10.22 6.53 -3.87
C ALA A 59 -9.41 5.72 -2.84
N GLY A 60 -8.15 6.09 -2.60
CA GLY A 60 -7.28 5.46 -1.60
C GLY A 60 -7.81 5.61 -0.18
N TRP A 61 -8.31 6.79 0.18
CA TRP A 61 -8.89 7.04 1.51
C TRP A 61 -10.22 6.32 1.69
N MET A 62 -11.08 6.27 0.68
CA MET A 62 -12.30 5.47 0.71
C MET A 62 -11.97 3.99 0.90
N SER A 63 -10.98 3.48 0.18
CA SER A 63 -10.49 2.11 0.32
C SER A 63 -9.97 1.82 1.73
N ALA A 64 -9.16 2.73 2.29
CA ALA A 64 -8.68 2.64 3.67
C ALA A 64 -9.84 2.68 4.69
N ALA A 65 -10.85 3.53 4.47
CA ALA A 65 -12.03 3.62 5.31
C ALA A 65 -12.88 2.33 5.26
N ILE A 66 -13.09 1.76 4.07
CA ILE A 66 -13.80 0.47 3.90
C ILE A 66 -13.11 -0.62 4.73
N LEU A 67 -11.79 -0.79 4.57
CA LEU A 67 -11.01 -1.79 5.32
C LEU A 67 -11.05 -1.53 6.83
N GLY A 68 -10.92 -0.26 7.25
CA GLY A 68 -10.97 0.15 8.65
C GLY A 68 -12.33 -0.11 9.30
N MET A 69 -13.43 0.24 8.62
CA MET A 69 -14.80 -0.02 9.11
C MET A 69 -15.08 -1.51 9.21
N THR A 70 -14.72 -2.29 8.17
CA THR A 70 -14.87 -3.75 8.20
C THR A 70 -14.12 -4.35 9.37
N ARG A 71 -12.84 -3.97 9.55
CA ARG A 71 -12.03 -4.50 10.64
C ARG A 71 -12.53 -4.09 12.02
N SER A 72 -13.09 -2.90 12.18
CA SER A 72 -13.65 -2.44 13.46
C SER A 72 -14.92 -3.17 13.88
N GLY A 73 -15.66 -3.74 12.93
CA GLY A 73 -16.86 -4.53 13.16
C GLY A 73 -16.59 -6.00 13.52
N LEU A 74 -15.35 -6.46 13.41
CA LEU A 74 -14.98 -7.86 13.69
C LEU A 74 -14.41 -8.00 15.12
N PRO A 75 -14.63 -9.17 15.79
CA PRO A 75 -14.16 -9.44 17.15
C PRO A 75 -12.63 -9.30 17.26
N ALA A 76 -12.15 -8.78 18.40
CA ALA A 76 -10.72 -8.54 18.62
C ALA A 76 -9.91 -9.83 18.79
N GLN A 77 -10.51 -10.86 19.38
CA GLN A 77 -9.80 -12.06 19.83
C GLN A 77 -9.27 -12.97 18.74
N GLN A 78 -9.82 -12.93 17.53
CA GLN A 78 -9.41 -13.81 16.42
C GLN A 78 -8.16 -13.36 15.64
N PHE A 79 -7.68 -12.14 15.87
CA PHE A 79 -6.63 -11.55 15.03
C PHE A 79 -5.33 -11.19 15.78
N ASP A 80 -5.30 -11.37 17.13
CA ASP A 80 -4.09 -11.08 17.93
C ASP A 80 -2.98 -12.13 17.74
N GLU A 81 -3.31 -13.32 17.22
CA GLU A 81 -2.36 -14.37 16.86
C GLU A 81 -1.92 -14.31 15.39
N GLU A 82 -2.11 -13.19 14.71
CA GLU A 82 -1.59 -13.03 13.35
C GLU A 82 -0.10 -13.37 13.32
N SER A 83 0.17 -14.60 12.91
CA SER A 83 1.52 -15.11 12.70
C SER A 83 2.21 -14.36 11.58
N ILE A 84 2.77 -13.22 11.93
CA ILE A 84 3.68 -12.53 11.00
C ILE A 84 5.01 -13.30 11.08
N TRP A 85 5.25 -14.14 10.11
CA TRP A 85 6.51 -14.86 9.97
C TRP A 85 7.44 -14.11 9.01
N PRO A 86 8.68 -13.87 9.34
CA PRO A 86 9.39 -14.11 10.58
C PRO A 86 9.08 -13.05 11.66
N ARG A 87 8.98 -13.48 12.92
CA ARG A 87 8.57 -12.66 14.09
C ARG A 87 9.49 -11.48 14.43
N GLY A 88 10.71 -11.46 13.89
CA GLY A 88 11.75 -10.48 14.25
C GLY A 88 11.53 -9.12 13.58
N ARG A 89 11.33 -8.04 14.36
CA ARG A 89 11.33 -6.65 13.85
C ARG A 89 12.63 -6.32 13.12
N LEU A 90 13.77 -6.80 13.62
CA LEU A 90 15.07 -6.61 13.00
C LEU A 90 15.16 -7.25 11.62
N PHE A 91 14.63 -8.45 11.44
CA PHE A 91 14.60 -9.10 10.14
C PHE A 91 13.82 -8.28 9.11
N ARG A 92 12.63 -7.76 9.48
CA ARG A 92 11.81 -6.93 8.59
C ARG A 92 12.51 -5.62 8.24
N LEU A 93 13.17 -5.01 9.22
CA LEU A 93 13.93 -3.79 8.99
C LEU A 93 15.11 -4.06 8.06
N PHE A 94 15.80 -5.18 8.24
CA PHE A 94 16.90 -5.61 7.37
C PHE A 94 16.40 -5.89 5.96
N ALA A 95 15.29 -6.63 5.80
CA ALA A 95 14.66 -6.88 4.51
C ALA A 95 14.21 -5.58 3.81
N ALA A 96 13.61 -4.64 4.57
CA ALA A 96 13.28 -3.31 4.05
C ALA A 96 14.53 -2.55 3.59
N GLY A 97 15.64 -2.65 4.33
CA GLY A 97 16.93 -2.07 3.94
C GLY A 97 17.45 -2.65 2.63
N ILE A 98 17.35 -3.98 2.45
CA ILE A 98 17.73 -4.65 1.19
C ILE A 98 16.87 -4.12 0.03
N VAL A 99 15.54 -4.02 0.20
CA VAL A 99 14.65 -3.46 -0.82
C VAL A 99 15.05 -2.02 -1.14
N GLY A 100 15.35 -1.19 -0.13
CA GLY A 100 15.83 0.18 -0.33
C GLY A 100 17.13 0.24 -1.14
N LEU A 101 18.07 -0.68 -0.88
CA LEU A 101 19.31 -0.79 -1.67
C LEU A 101 19.04 -1.21 -3.12
N ILE A 102 18.18 -2.21 -3.34
CA ILE A 102 17.80 -2.66 -4.68
C ILE A 102 17.13 -1.51 -5.45
N VAL A 103 16.20 -0.79 -4.81
CA VAL A 103 15.52 0.35 -5.42
C VAL A 103 16.53 1.45 -5.78
N SER A 104 17.43 1.80 -4.88
CA SER A 104 18.46 2.82 -5.14
C SER A 104 19.38 2.45 -6.30
N ALA A 105 19.71 1.16 -6.44
CA ALA A 105 20.52 0.64 -7.55
C ALA A 105 19.73 0.58 -8.88
N ALA A 106 18.43 0.28 -8.83
CA ALA A 106 17.58 0.15 -10.02
C ALA A 106 17.09 1.51 -10.56
N THR A 107 16.90 2.50 -9.67
CA THR A 107 16.34 3.82 -10.05
C THR A 107 17.08 4.50 -11.20
N PRO A 108 18.43 4.55 -11.25
CA PRO A 108 19.13 5.19 -12.38
C PRO A 108 18.81 4.54 -13.72
N GLY A 109 18.80 3.20 -13.77
CA GLY A 109 18.47 2.45 -14.99
C GLY A 109 17.04 2.68 -15.44
N VAL A 110 16.07 2.64 -14.53
CA VAL A 110 14.65 2.89 -14.86
C VAL A 110 14.43 4.34 -15.25
N SER A 111 15.07 5.31 -14.59
CA SER A 111 14.93 6.74 -14.92
C SER A 111 15.53 7.09 -16.28
N THR A 112 16.46 6.32 -16.83
CA THR A 112 16.94 6.51 -18.20
C THR A 112 15.94 6.03 -19.26
N ILE A 113 15.19 4.96 -18.95
CA ILE A 113 14.13 4.43 -19.81
C ILE A 113 12.89 5.32 -19.76
N MET A 114 12.58 5.86 -18.57
CA MET A 114 11.42 6.73 -18.30
C MET A 114 11.90 8.16 -17.99
N ALA A 115 12.56 8.78 -18.96
CA ALA A 115 13.21 10.08 -18.77
C ALA A 115 12.24 11.19 -18.31
N ASP A 116 10.99 11.11 -18.73
CA ASP A 116 9.94 12.09 -18.40
C ASP A 116 9.44 11.96 -16.94
N ALA A 117 9.63 10.79 -16.30
CA ALA A 117 9.15 10.56 -14.94
C ALA A 117 9.94 11.37 -13.89
N GLY A 118 11.21 11.62 -14.15
CA GLY A 118 12.12 12.23 -13.18
C GLY A 118 12.55 11.28 -12.06
N PHE A 119 13.73 11.54 -11.47
CA PHE A 119 14.38 10.62 -10.54
C PHE A 119 13.60 10.40 -9.24
N ALA A 120 12.99 11.45 -8.68
CA ALA A 120 12.23 11.35 -7.44
C ALA A 120 10.93 10.53 -7.60
N VAL A 121 10.22 10.71 -8.71
CA VAL A 121 9.00 9.96 -9.03
C VAL A 121 9.31 8.49 -9.26
N THR A 122 10.35 8.20 -10.04
CA THR A 122 10.82 6.83 -10.29
C THR A 122 11.23 6.14 -8.99
N SER A 123 12.01 6.81 -8.14
CA SER A 123 12.45 6.22 -6.87
C SER A 123 11.28 5.97 -5.91
N GLY A 124 10.34 6.91 -5.77
CA GLY A 124 9.15 6.75 -4.94
C GLY A 124 8.24 5.62 -5.42
N SER A 125 8.04 5.51 -6.73
CA SER A 125 7.27 4.42 -7.34
C SER A 125 7.90 3.04 -7.09
N LEU A 126 9.18 2.89 -7.44
CA LEU A 126 9.91 1.62 -7.23
C LEU A 126 9.95 1.22 -5.76
N LEU A 127 10.04 2.22 -4.86
CA LEU A 127 10.05 1.99 -3.43
C LEU A 127 8.70 1.43 -2.95
N LEU A 128 7.58 1.98 -3.42
CA LEU A 128 6.24 1.46 -3.11
C LEU A 128 6.05 0.05 -3.67
N ILE A 129 6.45 -0.19 -4.92
CA ILE A 129 6.35 -1.53 -5.53
C ILE A 129 7.20 -2.53 -4.74
N GLY A 130 8.47 -2.22 -4.48
CA GLY A 130 9.38 -3.12 -3.78
C GLY A 130 8.94 -3.40 -2.35
N MET A 131 8.53 -2.36 -1.61
CA MET A 131 8.06 -2.50 -0.22
C MET A 131 6.70 -3.20 -0.15
N GLY A 132 5.81 -2.94 -1.12
CA GLY A 132 4.53 -3.64 -1.23
C GLY A 132 4.72 -5.14 -1.51
N LEU A 133 5.62 -5.50 -2.43
CA LEU A 133 5.98 -6.90 -2.70
C LEU A 133 6.62 -7.57 -1.48
N LEU A 134 7.52 -6.87 -0.78
CA LEU A 134 8.07 -7.37 0.47
C LEU A 134 6.98 -7.61 1.50
N HIS A 135 6.04 -6.66 1.63
CA HIS A 135 4.90 -6.78 2.55
C HIS A 135 4.07 -8.02 2.24
N LEU A 136 3.77 -8.28 0.97
CA LEU A 136 3.05 -9.48 0.52
C LEU A 136 3.83 -10.76 0.81
N GLY A 137 5.15 -10.75 0.62
CA GLY A 137 6.00 -11.93 0.82
C GLY A 137 6.14 -12.38 2.27
N ILE A 138 5.95 -11.45 3.25
CA ILE A 138 6.14 -11.76 4.68
C ILE A 138 4.83 -11.76 5.49
N THR A 139 3.69 -11.63 4.82
CA THR A 139 2.39 -11.45 5.48
C THR A 139 1.38 -12.48 4.98
N VAL A 140 0.62 -13.06 5.92
CA VAL A 140 -0.45 -14.04 5.62
C VAL A 140 -1.83 -13.47 5.95
N SER A 141 -1.94 -12.40 6.75
CA SER A 141 -3.25 -11.86 7.14
C SER A 141 -3.93 -11.12 5.98
N LEU A 142 -5.22 -11.36 5.80
CA LEU A 142 -6.01 -10.82 4.69
C LEU A 142 -5.97 -9.29 4.63
N LEU A 143 -6.10 -8.61 5.77
CA LEU A 143 -6.00 -7.14 5.83
C LEU A 143 -4.65 -6.65 5.29
N ARG A 144 -3.56 -7.28 5.75
CA ARG A 144 -2.19 -6.88 5.35
C ARG A 144 -1.90 -7.22 3.90
N VAL A 145 -2.39 -8.36 3.41
CA VAL A 145 -2.28 -8.73 1.99
C VAL A 145 -2.99 -7.68 1.13
N THR A 146 -4.20 -7.27 1.50
CA THR A 146 -4.93 -6.22 0.78
C THR A 146 -4.17 -4.89 0.79
N VAL A 147 -3.64 -4.48 1.94
CA VAL A 147 -2.82 -3.25 2.07
C VAL A 147 -1.54 -3.35 1.24
N GLY A 148 -0.88 -4.51 1.21
CA GLY A 148 0.29 -4.77 0.37
C GLY A 148 -0.01 -4.63 -1.12
N LEU A 149 -1.13 -5.22 -1.59
CA LEU A 149 -1.60 -5.08 -2.97
C LEU A 149 -1.90 -3.61 -3.34
N MET A 150 -2.58 -2.88 -2.45
CA MET A 150 -2.86 -1.45 -2.64
C MET A 150 -1.57 -0.62 -2.70
N THR A 151 -0.56 -0.99 -1.90
CA THR A 151 0.77 -0.33 -1.91
C THR A 151 1.50 -0.58 -3.24
N VAL A 152 1.48 -1.81 -3.76
CA VAL A 152 2.05 -2.13 -5.09
C VAL A 152 1.31 -1.35 -6.19
N LEU A 153 -0.03 -1.34 -6.15
CA LEU A 153 -0.85 -0.61 -7.11
C LEU A 153 -0.55 0.90 -7.06
N ALA A 154 -0.43 1.49 -5.87
CA ALA A 154 -0.07 2.89 -5.69
C ALA A 154 1.29 3.22 -6.32
N GLY A 155 2.29 2.35 -6.18
CA GLY A 155 3.59 2.50 -6.84
C GLY A 155 3.48 2.45 -8.36
N PHE A 156 2.72 1.50 -8.90
CA PHE A 156 2.44 1.43 -10.34
C PHE A 156 1.72 2.69 -10.85
N GLU A 157 0.74 3.19 -10.11
CA GLU A 157 -0.02 4.39 -10.48
C GLU A 157 0.85 5.65 -10.55
N ILE A 158 1.84 5.80 -9.66
CA ILE A 158 2.82 6.90 -9.73
C ILE A 158 3.62 6.82 -11.03
N LEU A 159 4.15 5.64 -11.36
CA LEU A 159 4.95 5.46 -12.56
C LEU A 159 4.12 5.66 -13.83
N TYR A 160 2.89 5.13 -13.82
CA TYR A 160 1.94 5.29 -14.92
C TYR A 160 1.58 6.75 -15.16
N SER A 161 1.45 7.57 -14.10
CA SER A 161 1.12 9.00 -14.22
C SER A 161 2.16 9.80 -15.02
N ALA A 162 3.40 9.32 -15.09
CA ALA A 162 4.46 9.95 -15.86
C ALA A 162 4.41 9.61 -17.36
N VAL A 163 3.71 8.53 -17.74
CA VAL A 163 3.64 8.06 -19.13
C VAL A 163 2.33 8.45 -19.78
N GLU A 164 1.24 8.48 -19.03
CA GLU A 164 -0.11 8.63 -19.59
C GLU A 164 -0.98 9.54 -18.73
N GLY A 165 -1.65 10.50 -19.37
CA GLY A 165 -2.57 11.46 -18.73
C GLY A 165 -4.06 11.15 -18.95
N SER A 166 -4.43 9.91 -19.29
CA SER A 166 -5.81 9.54 -19.58
C SER A 166 -6.69 9.52 -18.33
N VAL A 167 -7.74 10.35 -18.32
CA VAL A 167 -8.76 10.39 -17.26
C VAL A 167 -9.47 9.04 -17.13
N LEU A 168 -9.69 8.35 -18.25
CA LEU A 168 -10.38 7.05 -18.26
C LEU A 168 -9.54 6.00 -17.53
N VAL A 169 -8.24 5.94 -17.78
CA VAL A 169 -7.35 5.00 -17.09
C VAL A 169 -7.20 5.37 -15.62
N ALA A 170 -7.12 6.66 -15.29
CA ALA A 170 -7.13 7.12 -13.91
C ALA A 170 -8.38 6.66 -13.15
N ALA A 171 -9.56 6.76 -13.78
CA ALA A 171 -10.83 6.28 -13.21
C ALA A 171 -10.84 4.75 -13.07
N LEU A 172 -10.35 4.01 -14.08
CA LEU A 172 -10.27 2.55 -14.02
C LEU A 172 -9.38 2.07 -12.85
N LEU A 173 -8.21 2.68 -12.68
CA LEU A 173 -7.32 2.37 -11.57
C LEU A 173 -7.93 2.72 -10.21
N ALA A 174 -8.73 3.80 -10.12
CA ALA A 174 -9.48 4.10 -8.90
C ALA A 174 -10.55 3.04 -8.59
N ILE A 175 -11.24 2.52 -9.62
CA ILE A 175 -12.19 1.40 -9.48
C ILE A 175 -11.46 0.14 -9.02
N ILE A 176 -10.30 -0.17 -9.57
CA ILE A 176 -9.49 -1.33 -9.15
C ILE A 176 -9.09 -1.20 -7.68
N ASN A 177 -8.69 0.00 -7.25
CA ASN A 177 -8.30 0.26 -5.87
C ASN A 177 -9.47 0.03 -4.89
N LEU A 178 -10.67 0.55 -5.20
CA LEU A 178 -11.90 0.30 -4.45
C LEU A 178 -12.30 -1.18 -4.50
N GLY A 179 -12.16 -1.82 -5.66
CA GLY A 179 -12.43 -3.25 -5.84
C GLY A 179 -11.54 -4.14 -4.96
N LEU A 180 -10.25 -3.80 -4.85
CA LEU A 180 -9.32 -4.50 -3.94
C LEU A 180 -9.75 -4.34 -2.47
N ALA A 181 -10.17 -3.14 -2.06
CA ALA A 181 -10.64 -2.90 -0.71
C ALA A 181 -11.93 -3.66 -0.40
N LEU A 182 -12.89 -3.69 -1.35
CA LEU A 182 -14.13 -4.44 -1.21
C LEU A 182 -13.88 -5.95 -1.16
N ALA A 183 -13.05 -6.48 -2.04
CA ALA A 183 -12.67 -7.89 -2.04
C ALA A 183 -11.97 -8.28 -0.73
N GLY A 184 -11.01 -7.46 -0.27
CA GLY A 184 -10.34 -7.67 1.01
C GLY A 184 -11.30 -7.64 2.19
N SER A 185 -12.25 -6.71 2.19
CA SER A 185 -13.29 -6.60 3.22
C SER A 185 -14.22 -7.81 3.22
N TYR A 186 -14.65 -8.26 2.05
CA TYR A 186 -15.47 -9.47 1.90
C TYR A 186 -14.72 -10.70 2.45
N LEU A 187 -13.48 -10.89 2.08
CA LEU A 187 -12.66 -12.02 2.56
C LEU A 187 -12.45 -11.98 4.07
N LEU A 188 -12.27 -10.79 4.66
CA LEU A 188 -12.17 -10.61 6.11
C LEU A 188 -13.44 -11.05 6.83
N ILE A 189 -14.61 -10.72 6.31
CA ILE A 189 -15.90 -11.14 6.89
C ILE A 189 -16.10 -12.64 6.70
N ALA A 190 -15.84 -13.15 5.51
CA ALA A 190 -16.05 -14.57 5.19
C ALA A 190 -15.15 -15.49 6.02
N SER A 191 -13.88 -15.11 6.26
CA SER A 191 -12.96 -15.89 7.10
C SER A 191 -13.44 -15.97 8.55
N ASN A 192 -13.99 -14.86 9.08
CA ASN A 192 -14.53 -14.84 10.44
C ASN A 192 -15.76 -15.75 10.59
N SER A 193 -16.67 -15.72 9.61
CA SER A 193 -17.89 -16.55 9.64
C SER A 193 -17.60 -18.06 9.53
N SER A 194 -16.50 -18.45 8.89
CA SER A 194 -16.11 -19.86 8.75
C SER A 194 -15.58 -20.45 10.06
N GLU A 195 -14.93 -19.65 10.90
CA GLU A 195 -14.39 -20.08 12.20
C GLU A 195 -15.49 -20.27 13.25
N ASP A 196 -16.60 -19.51 13.16
CA ASP A 196 -17.72 -19.64 14.09
C ASP A 196 -18.51 -20.96 13.92
N VAL A 197 -18.41 -21.63 12.76
CA VAL A 197 -19.13 -22.88 12.43
C VAL A 197 -18.35 -24.14 12.92
N GLU A 198 -17.03 -24.08 13.01
CA GLU A 198 -16.18 -25.25 13.31
C GLU A 198 -16.22 -25.75 14.79
N PRO A 199 -16.44 -24.90 15.81
CA PRO A 199 -16.54 -25.36 17.20
C PRO A 199 -17.77 -26.21 17.50
N GLU A 200 -18.88 -26.00 16.79
CA GLU A 200 -20.15 -26.69 17.04
C GLU A 200 -20.11 -28.15 16.57
N VAL A 201 -19.33 -28.47 15.55
CA VAL A 201 -19.20 -29.84 15.01
C VAL A 201 -18.27 -30.72 15.84
N LYS A 202 -17.35 -30.14 16.62
CA LYS A 202 -16.45 -30.91 17.51
C LYS A 202 -17.04 -31.22 18.87
N SER A 203 -18.24 -30.73 19.20
CA SER A 203 -18.94 -30.95 20.45
C SER A 203 -20.07 -31.99 20.35
N LEU A 204 -20.30 -32.61 19.22
CA LEU A 204 -21.23 -33.71 18.96
C LEU A 204 -20.46 -35.02 18.74
#